data_ffcf6d11ccf9f25d96375aa22aa5d2d2
#
_entry.id   ffcf6d11ccf9f25d96375aa22aa5d2d2
#
_cell.length_a   1.000
_cell.length_b   1.000
_cell.length_c   1.000
_cell.angle_alpha   90.00
_cell.angle_beta   90.00
_cell.angle_gamma   90.00
#
_symmetry.space_group_name_H-M   'P 1'
#
loop_
_entity.id
_entity.type
_entity.pdbx_description
1 polymer ?
#
loop_
_entity_poly.entity_id
_entity_poly.type
_entity_poly.pdbx_seq_one_letter_code
_entity_poly.pdbx_strand_id
1 'polypeptide(L)'
;MEAAGLMNDFPCIVIRGICDYADSGKGKTWQEYAAAVAAAYAKELLGCVQPSVVDAEDSAKAILEKVQQQIDSVQQTTAATRATTDSIRSDLHADEIKRWLCPPDPSSNANHARTLRHEGTGAWLLECPVFQAWHSGSRQQLWLHGLAGCGKSVLSTTVLDYLAKGNDGLILSFFFDFNDVAKQTLEGMLHSLAFQLYHGGVDSATHLDASFQAYRNGNDQPTTKVLWGVVLKMLVAQRKVSIVLDALDESETRDGVLEWIKDMVSRPELGHVQLLLTGRPESEFLRDIPPLIGKQNSLALDKQAVNSDIRSWVTAQLSQRRDFTEKPLSQKLLGEIRKKVGDGADGMFRWAFCQLDSLARCRHEAAMEEALESLPLNLNETYERMFESIPTEFKDDATRLLQFLVHSKRPLTLAEVTEVIATQIENESRGFDMKRRLFCETDILAYCPSLVTVVHADDKELHLAHFSVKEYLLGHDQFQVTAASISITRTCLTYLTDINGSEREMKRYFPMAGYAAEYWSCHAALTLAYEEITQIIVSFLEKEEKFQRWARLYQADRSWDDSPGVPRGSRLYYACFSGLMVPARDLLDKGADVNAQGGFYGNALQAVSLEGHQEIVHLLQIRGAITSSAQ
;
A
#
# COMPACT_ATOMS: atom_id res chain seq x y z
N MET A 1 -52.35 20.57 -34.94
CA MET A 1 -51.04 19.94 -34.58
C MET A 1 -51.18 18.89 -33.50
N GLU A 2 -52.08 19.03 -32.53
CA GLU A 2 -52.26 18.06 -31.43
C GLU A 2 -52.68 16.65 -31.87
N ALA A 3 -53.47 16.53 -32.95
CA ALA A 3 -53.89 15.21 -33.45
C ALA A 3 -52.80 14.50 -34.28
N ALA A 4 -51.81 15.23 -34.81
CA ALA A 4 -50.79 14.64 -35.66
C ALA A 4 -49.79 13.77 -34.88
N GLY A 5 -49.59 14.06 -33.58
CA GLY A 5 -48.76 13.23 -32.70
C GLY A 5 -49.39 11.91 -32.29
N LEU A 6 -50.73 11.89 -32.16
CA LEU A 6 -51.48 10.69 -31.81
C LEU A 6 -51.63 9.69 -32.96
N MET A 7 -51.58 10.16 -34.22
CA MET A 7 -51.78 9.31 -35.39
C MET A 7 -50.62 8.35 -35.68
N ASN A 8 -49.43 8.59 -35.12
CA ASN A 8 -48.30 7.70 -35.29
C ASN A 8 -48.39 6.46 -34.40
N ASP A 9 -49.02 6.61 -33.23
CA ASP A 9 -49.08 5.55 -32.20
C ASP A 9 -50.48 4.92 -32.14
N PHE A 10 -51.52 5.67 -32.58
CA PHE A 10 -52.92 5.22 -32.60
C PHE A 10 -53.58 5.55 -33.93
N PRO A 11 -53.96 4.55 -34.73
CA PRO A 11 -54.74 4.78 -35.92
C PRO A 11 -56.08 5.44 -35.54
N CYS A 12 -56.21 6.71 -35.79
CA CYS A 12 -57.45 7.46 -35.45
C CYS A 12 -57.92 8.32 -36.62
N ILE A 13 -59.20 8.53 -36.70
CA ILE A 13 -59.78 9.45 -37.63
C ILE A 13 -60.16 10.72 -36.89
N VAL A 14 -59.64 11.84 -37.36
CA VAL A 14 -59.98 13.16 -36.78
C VAL A 14 -61.11 13.80 -37.55
N ILE A 15 -62.22 13.98 -36.86
CA ILE A 15 -63.45 14.63 -37.41
C ILE A 15 -63.48 16.04 -36.84
N ARG A 16 -63.51 17.06 -37.71
CA ARG A 16 -63.56 18.46 -37.30
C ARG A 16 -64.63 19.22 -38.07
N GLY A 17 -65.44 20.01 -37.36
CA GLY A 17 -66.29 21.03 -37.96
C GLY A 17 -65.50 22.31 -38.20
N ILE A 18 -65.66 22.93 -39.35
CA ILE A 18 -65.05 24.20 -39.68
C ILE A 18 -65.88 25.32 -39.13
N CYS A 19 -65.40 26.10 -38.18
CA CYS A 19 -66.14 27.19 -37.52
C CYS A 19 -65.65 28.60 -37.88
N ASP A 20 -64.48 28.71 -38.56
CA ASP A 20 -63.90 29.96 -39.02
C ASP A 20 -63.01 29.76 -40.24
N TYR A 21 -62.57 30.84 -40.89
CA TYR A 21 -61.69 30.83 -42.07
C TYR A 21 -60.24 30.93 -41.72
N ALA A 22 -59.85 30.73 -40.45
CA ALA A 22 -58.49 30.80 -39.96
C ALA A 22 -57.76 32.17 -40.24
N ASP A 23 -58.53 33.22 -40.32
CA ASP A 23 -58.08 34.59 -40.48
C ASP A 23 -58.12 35.39 -39.14
N SER A 24 -57.82 36.67 -39.21
CA SER A 24 -57.83 37.55 -38.03
C SER A 24 -59.23 37.86 -37.47
N GLY A 25 -60.29 37.44 -38.15
CA GLY A 25 -61.72 37.63 -37.78
C GLY A 25 -62.35 36.46 -37.05
N LYS A 26 -61.58 35.61 -36.35
CA LYS A 26 -62.04 34.45 -35.59
C LYS A 26 -63.20 34.78 -34.63
N GLY A 27 -64.40 34.43 -34.97
CA GLY A 27 -65.60 34.53 -34.12
C GLY A 27 -65.96 33.21 -33.46
N LYS A 28 -66.37 33.26 -32.18
CA LYS A 28 -66.75 32.02 -31.44
C LYS A 28 -68.20 31.56 -31.78
N THR A 29 -68.95 32.33 -32.52
CA THR A 29 -70.43 32.19 -32.78
C THR A 29 -70.76 30.86 -33.48
N TRP A 30 -69.89 30.29 -34.29
CA TRP A 30 -70.14 29.07 -35.04
C TRP A 30 -69.47 27.81 -34.44
N GLN A 31 -68.76 27.95 -33.27
CA GLN A 31 -68.10 26.80 -32.69
C GLN A 31 -69.00 25.67 -32.24
N GLU A 32 -70.09 26.03 -31.60
CA GLU A 32 -71.12 25.04 -31.16
C GLU A 32 -71.82 24.34 -32.34
N TYR A 33 -72.12 25.08 -33.41
CA TYR A 33 -72.68 24.50 -34.62
C TYR A 33 -71.69 23.58 -35.34
N ALA A 34 -70.45 24.00 -35.48
CA ALA A 34 -69.42 23.19 -36.08
C ALA A 34 -69.11 21.92 -35.26
N ALA A 35 -69.14 22.01 -33.93
CA ALA A 35 -69.04 20.86 -33.04
C ALA A 35 -70.20 19.89 -33.20
N ALA A 36 -71.47 20.41 -33.29
CA ALA A 36 -72.62 19.58 -33.49
C ALA A 36 -72.64 18.85 -34.85
N VAL A 37 -72.18 19.52 -35.92
CA VAL A 37 -72.01 18.90 -37.26
C VAL A 37 -70.97 17.82 -37.25
N ALA A 38 -69.83 18.09 -36.62
CA ALA A 38 -68.75 17.11 -36.46
C ALA A 38 -69.21 15.87 -35.65
N ALA A 39 -69.96 16.10 -34.57
CA ALA A 39 -70.55 15.02 -33.77
C ALA A 39 -71.59 14.18 -34.52
N ALA A 40 -72.46 14.85 -35.33
CA ALA A 40 -73.41 14.14 -36.16
C ALA A 40 -72.72 13.27 -37.22
N TYR A 41 -71.71 13.80 -37.87
CA TYR A 41 -70.92 13.05 -38.84
C TYR A 41 -70.13 11.89 -38.19
N ALA A 42 -69.55 12.10 -37.03
CA ALA A 42 -68.92 11.04 -36.26
C ALA A 42 -69.93 9.91 -35.92
N LYS A 43 -71.16 10.26 -35.53
CA LYS A 43 -72.22 9.29 -35.22
C LYS A 43 -72.65 8.47 -36.46
N GLU A 44 -72.74 9.09 -37.62
CA GLU A 44 -73.04 8.38 -38.90
C GLU A 44 -71.92 7.43 -39.27
N LEU A 45 -70.61 7.91 -39.14
CA LEU A 45 -69.45 7.11 -39.43
C LEU A 45 -69.36 5.88 -38.49
N LEU A 46 -69.64 6.07 -37.19
CA LEU A 46 -69.69 4.98 -36.20
C LEU A 46 -70.82 3.99 -36.50
N GLY A 47 -71.98 4.45 -37.09
CA GLY A 47 -73.02 3.58 -37.54
C GLY A 47 -72.69 2.66 -38.71
N CYS A 48 -71.65 2.98 -39.46
CA CYS A 48 -71.09 2.16 -40.54
C CYS A 48 -70.09 1.10 -40.05
N VAL A 49 -69.64 1.15 -38.79
CA VAL A 49 -68.65 0.19 -38.21
C VAL A 49 -69.43 -1.05 -37.74
N GLN A 50 -69.04 -2.20 -38.25
CA GLN A 50 -69.67 -3.47 -37.83
C GLN A 50 -69.21 -3.84 -36.40
N PRO A 51 -70.15 -4.17 -35.48
CA PRO A 51 -69.79 -4.53 -34.10
C PRO A 51 -68.77 -5.66 -34.00
N SER A 52 -68.82 -6.63 -34.87
CA SER A 52 -67.90 -7.77 -34.90
C SER A 52 -66.43 -7.38 -35.20
N VAL A 53 -66.21 -6.22 -35.84
CA VAL A 53 -64.87 -5.71 -36.10
C VAL A 53 -64.32 -4.98 -34.86
N VAL A 54 -65.20 -4.32 -34.11
CA VAL A 54 -64.84 -3.62 -32.87
C VAL A 54 -64.54 -4.60 -31.75
N ASP A 55 -65.28 -5.72 -31.69
CA ASP A 55 -65.10 -6.75 -30.66
C ASP A 55 -63.76 -7.55 -30.86
N ALA A 56 -63.19 -7.51 -32.07
CA ALA A 56 -61.96 -8.18 -32.38
C ALA A 56 -60.70 -7.33 -32.08
N GLU A 57 -60.85 -6.03 -31.81
CA GLU A 57 -59.78 -5.11 -31.52
C GLU A 57 -59.59 -4.88 -30.02
N ASP A 58 -58.35 -4.75 -29.55
CA ASP A 58 -58.07 -4.37 -28.16
C ASP A 58 -58.75 -3.04 -27.82
N SER A 59 -59.50 -2.97 -26.71
CA SER A 59 -60.13 -1.73 -26.27
C SER A 59 -59.05 -0.63 -26.03
N ALA A 60 -59.38 0.62 -26.35
CA ALA A 60 -58.51 1.77 -26.12
C ALA A 60 -57.98 1.82 -24.67
N LYS A 61 -58.77 1.31 -23.72
CA LYS A 61 -58.36 1.17 -22.32
C LYS A 61 -57.26 0.15 -22.14
N ALA A 62 -57.33 -1.01 -22.78
CA ALA A 62 -56.30 -2.05 -22.70
C ALA A 62 -54.99 -1.60 -23.35
N ILE A 63 -55.06 -0.84 -24.46
CA ILE A 63 -53.88 -0.24 -25.10
C ILE A 63 -53.24 0.79 -24.17
N LEU A 64 -54.03 1.67 -23.53
CA LEU A 64 -53.55 2.66 -22.58
C LEU A 64 -52.90 2.00 -21.35
N GLU A 65 -53.46 0.91 -20.84
CA GLU A 65 -52.88 0.15 -19.73
C GLU A 65 -51.54 -0.48 -20.13
N LYS A 66 -51.40 -1.04 -21.32
CA LYS A 66 -50.13 -1.55 -21.86
C LYS A 66 -49.10 -0.45 -22.02
N VAL A 67 -49.45 0.71 -22.54
CA VAL A 67 -48.59 1.87 -22.69
C VAL A 67 -48.15 2.39 -21.33
N GLN A 68 -49.06 2.49 -20.35
CA GLN A 68 -48.71 2.91 -19.00
C GLN A 68 -47.71 1.93 -18.36
N GLN A 69 -47.91 0.62 -18.48
CA GLN A 69 -46.97 -0.39 -17.99
C GLN A 69 -45.58 -0.28 -18.66
N GLN A 70 -45.54 0.03 -19.97
CA GLN A 70 -44.29 0.26 -20.66
C GLN A 70 -43.59 1.52 -20.17
N ILE A 71 -44.33 2.62 -19.95
CA ILE A 71 -43.77 3.86 -19.38
C ILE A 71 -43.19 3.61 -17.99
N ASP A 72 -43.93 2.91 -17.12
CA ASP A 72 -43.51 2.57 -15.77
C ASP A 72 -42.24 1.70 -15.80
N SER A 73 -42.18 0.71 -16.69
CA SER A 73 -41.01 -0.14 -16.90
C SER A 73 -39.80 0.66 -17.39
N VAL A 74 -39.97 1.57 -18.36
CA VAL A 74 -38.90 2.46 -18.85
C VAL A 74 -38.41 3.40 -17.75
N GLN A 75 -39.30 3.95 -16.94
CA GLN A 75 -38.95 4.81 -15.82
C GLN A 75 -38.13 4.04 -14.77
N GLN A 76 -38.53 2.81 -14.41
CA GLN A 76 -37.80 1.95 -13.49
C GLN A 76 -36.40 1.59 -14.04
N THR A 77 -36.32 1.20 -15.31
CA THR A 77 -35.06 0.87 -15.97
C THR A 77 -34.15 2.09 -16.04
N THR A 78 -34.68 3.27 -16.33
CA THR A 78 -33.90 4.52 -16.38
C THR A 78 -33.40 4.90 -15.00
N ALA A 79 -34.19 4.75 -13.94
CA ALA A 79 -33.79 5.01 -12.57
C ALA A 79 -32.67 4.02 -12.13
N ALA A 80 -32.84 2.73 -12.43
CA ALA A 80 -31.82 1.73 -12.16
C ALA A 80 -30.51 2.00 -12.93
N THR A 81 -30.61 2.36 -14.21
CA THR A 81 -29.45 2.72 -15.04
C THR A 81 -28.72 3.95 -14.50
N ARG A 82 -29.45 4.99 -14.06
CA ARG A 82 -28.85 6.17 -13.42
C ARG A 82 -28.14 5.80 -12.13
N ALA A 83 -28.77 5.04 -11.25
CA ALA A 83 -28.16 4.58 -10.00
C ALA A 83 -26.88 3.79 -10.26
N THR A 84 -26.89 2.88 -11.25
CA THR A 84 -25.69 2.13 -11.66
C THR A 84 -24.62 3.03 -12.23
N THR A 85 -24.98 4.02 -13.07
CA THR A 85 -24.03 4.97 -13.66
C THR A 85 -23.40 5.88 -12.59
N ASP A 86 -24.21 6.33 -11.62
CA ASP A 86 -23.72 7.15 -10.50
C ASP A 86 -22.80 6.35 -9.59
N SER A 87 -23.09 5.06 -9.34
CA SER A 87 -22.20 4.16 -8.61
C SER A 87 -20.88 3.95 -9.35
N ILE A 88 -20.91 3.63 -10.65
CA ILE A 88 -19.69 3.45 -11.47
C ILE A 88 -18.86 4.75 -11.50
N ARG A 89 -19.49 5.91 -11.60
CA ARG A 89 -18.79 7.20 -11.57
C ARG A 89 -18.14 7.44 -10.21
N SER A 90 -18.83 7.09 -9.12
CA SER A 90 -18.28 7.17 -7.76
C SER A 90 -17.09 6.23 -7.58
N ASP A 91 -17.19 4.99 -8.08
CA ASP A 91 -16.12 3.99 -7.98
C ASP A 91 -14.89 4.42 -8.81
N LEU A 92 -15.09 4.93 -10.04
CA LEU A 92 -14.00 5.45 -10.87
C LEU A 92 -13.30 6.66 -10.22
N HIS A 93 -14.06 7.54 -9.58
CA HIS A 93 -13.49 8.69 -8.88
C HIS A 93 -12.73 8.25 -7.62
N ALA A 94 -13.22 7.27 -6.89
CA ALA A 94 -12.49 6.69 -5.76
C ALA A 94 -11.16 6.05 -6.21
N ASP A 95 -11.12 5.40 -7.38
CA ASP A 95 -9.90 4.87 -7.97
C ASP A 95 -8.92 5.98 -8.41
N GLU A 96 -9.43 7.12 -8.89
CA GLU A 96 -8.59 8.30 -9.18
C GLU A 96 -7.96 8.87 -7.91
N ILE A 97 -8.73 9.02 -6.84
CA ILE A 97 -8.25 9.45 -5.52
C ILE A 97 -7.21 8.46 -4.97
N LYS A 98 -7.47 7.15 -5.10
CA LYS A 98 -6.51 6.11 -4.68
C LYS A 98 -5.18 6.21 -5.44
N ARG A 99 -5.24 6.38 -6.76
CA ARG A 99 -4.03 6.56 -7.59
C ARG A 99 -3.28 7.83 -7.25
N TRP A 100 -3.99 8.91 -6.96
CA TRP A 100 -3.40 10.18 -6.57
C TRP A 100 -2.69 10.10 -5.23
N LEU A 101 -3.34 9.55 -4.19
CA LEU A 101 -2.76 9.44 -2.85
C LEU A 101 -1.72 8.30 -2.74
N CYS A 102 -1.79 7.27 -3.59
CA CYS A 102 -1.00 6.04 -3.43
C CYS A 102 -0.94 5.56 -1.96
N PRO A 103 -2.09 5.39 -1.29
CA PRO A 103 -2.11 5.15 0.15
C PRO A 103 -1.50 3.77 0.46
N PRO A 104 -0.57 3.66 1.42
CA PRO A 104 -0.12 2.36 1.91
C PRO A 104 -1.29 1.55 2.47
N ASP A 105 -1.34 0.25 2.17
CA ASP A 105 -2.39 -0.63 2.67
C ASP A 105 -2.18 -0.98 4.16
N PRO A 106 -3.08 -0.57 5.06
CA PRO A 106 -2.98 -0.88 6.48
C PRO A 106 -3.39 -2.32 6.80
N SER A 107 -4.09 -3.01 5.90
CA SER A 107 -4.67 -4.33 6.15
C SER A 107 -3.64 -5.45 6.12
N SER A 108 -2.57 -5.33 5.35
CA SER A 108 -1.53 -6.35 5.21
C SER A 108 -0.87 -6.70 6.56
N ASN A 109 -0.45 -5.69 7.31
CA ASN A 109 0.14 -5.87 8.65
C ASN A 109 -0.87 -6.41 9.65
N ALA A 110 -2.10 -5.88 9.63
CA ALA A 110 -3.17 -6.36 10.49
C ALA A 110 -3.50 -7.84 10.23
N ASN A 111 -3.59 -8.25 8.97
CA ASN A 111 -3.85 -9.64 8.59
C ASN A 111 -2.69 -10.55 9.00
N HIS A 112 -1.45 -10.12 8.79
CA HIS A 112 -0.28 -10.88 9.27
C HIS A 112 -0.30 -11.05 10.79
N ALA A 113 -0.54 -9.99 11.56
CA ALA A 113 -0.62 -10.05 13.01
C ALA A 113 -1.77 -10.98 13.50
N ARG A 114 -2.90 -11.02 12.78
CA ARG A 114 -3.99 -11.98 13.06
C ARG A 114 -3.56 -13.43 12.86
N THR A 115 -2.75 -13.74 11.85
CA THR A 115 -2.25 -15.11 11.63
C THR A 115 -1.31 -15.57 12.75
N LEU A 116 -0.60 -14.64 13.39
CA LEU A 116 0.29 -14.93 14.52
C LEU A 116 -0.45 -15.07 15.85
N ARG A 117 -1.68 -14.58 15.93
CA ARG A 117 -2.46 -14.57 17.17
C ARG A 117 -2.89 -15.98 17.58
N HIS A 118 -2.58 -16.33 18.83
CA HIS A 118 -3.14 -17.52 19.47
C HIS A 118 -4.44 -17.19 20.17
N GLU A 119 -5.43 -18.09 20.09
CA GLU A 119 -6.74 -17.90 20.71
C GLU A 119 -6.59 -17.71 22.23
N GLY A 120 -7.30 -16.73 22.77
CA GLY A 120 -7.27 -16.37 24.20
C GLY A 120 -6.14 -15.43 24.62
N THR A 121 -5.09 -15.25 23.80
CA THR A 121 -4.03 -14.28 24.14
C THR A 121 -4.49 -12.84 23.95
N GLY A 122 -4.03 -11.94 24.83
CA GLY A 122 -4.39 -10.52 24.83
C GLY A 122 -5.76 -10.19 25.42
N ALA A 123 -6.54 -11.18 25.88
CA ALA A 123 -7.86 -10.95 26.47
C ALA A 123 -7.79 -10.05 27.71
N TRP A 124 -6.73 -10.19 28.51
CA TRP A 124 -6.46 -9.36 29.70
C TRP A 124 -6.42 -7.85 29.41
N LEU A 125 -5.97 -7.46 28.20
CA LEU A 125 -5.97 -6.05 27.81
C LEU A 125 -7.39 -5.51 27.67
N LEU A 126 -8.28 -6.29 27.05
CA LEU A 126 -9.68 -5.88 26.85
C LEU A 126 -10.44 -5.75 28.19
N GLU A 127 -10.03 -6.52 29.20
CA GLU A 127 -10.60 -6.46 30.57
C GLU A 127 -9.95 -5.37 31.45
N CYS A 128 -8.81 -4.81 30.99
CA CYS A 128 -8.08 -3.80 31.74
C CYS A 128 -8.93 -2.52 31.94
N PRO A 129 -9.05 -1.99 33.18
CA PRO A 129 -9.84 -0.79 33.45
C PRO A 129 -9.44 0.44 32.64
N VAL A 130 -8.14 0.58 32.33
CA VAL A 130 -7.62 1.70 31.54
C VAL A 130 -8.10 1.59 30.08
N PHE A 131 -8.08 0.38 29.51
CA PHE A 131 -8.62 0.12 28.17
C PHE A 131 -10.14 0.34 28.14
N GLN A 132 -10.87 -0.15 29.14
CA GLN A 132 -12.31 0.01 29.20
C GLN A 132 -12.71 1.50 29.33
N ALA A 133 -11.95 2.30 30.08
CA ALA A 133 -12.14 3.74 30.15
C ALA A 133 -11.86 4.45 28.83
N TRP A 134 -10.89 3.98 28.06
CA TRP A 134 -10.63 4.46 26.70
C TRP A 134 -11.77 4.05 25.75
N HIS A 135 -12.15 2.78 25.73
CA HIS A 135 -13.23 2.27 24.86
C HIS A 135 -14.57 2.97 25.11
N SER A 136 -14.92 3.23 26.38
CA SER A 136 -16.17 3.93 26.74
C SER A 136 -16.16 5.43 26.39
N GLY A 137 -15.02 5.99 25.96
CA GLY A 137 -14.86 7.42 25.68
C GLY A 137 -14.60 8.28 26.93
N SER A 138 -14.50 7.68 28.12
CA SER A 138 -14.08 8.40 29.35
C SER A 138 -12.65 8.90 29.26
N ARG A 139 -11.84 8.26 28.41
CA ARG A 139 -10.48 8.66 28.03
C ARG A 139 -10.37 8.64 26.52
N GLN A 140 -9.82 9.70 25.96
CA GLN A 140 -9.72 9.82 24.50
C GLN A 140 -8.44 9.24 23.94
N GLN A 141 -7.37 9.18 24.73
CA GLN A 141 -6.07 8.69 24.31
C GLN A 141 -5.62 7.52 25.17
N LEU A 142 -4.92 6.57 24.56
CA LEU A 142 -4.27 5.45 25.24
C LEU A 142 -2.97 5.12 24.52
N TRP A 143 -1.86 5.06 25.25
CA TRP A 143 -0.58 4.60 24.75
C TRP A 143 -0.19 3.29 25.42
N LEU A 144 -0.11 2.22 24.61
CA LEU A 144 0.37 0.90 25.03
C LEU A 144 1.84 0.77 24.68
N HIS A 145 2.69 0.55 25.67
CA HIS A 145 4.11 0.42 25.40
C HIS A 145 4.73 -0.82 26.04
N GLY A 146 5.72 -1.40 25.33
CA GLY A 146 6.39 -2.62 25.78
C GLY A 146 7.61 -2.94 24.92
N LEU A 147 8.41 -3.89 25.38
CA LEU A 147 9.64 -4.31 24.75
C LEU A 147 9.44 -4.85 23.33
N ALA A 148 10.55 -5.00 22.60
CA ALA A 148 10.55 -5.66 21.30
C ALA A 148 10.00 -7.10 21.42
N GLY A 149 9.13 -7.49 20.49
CA GLY A 149 8.61 -8.85 20.42
C GLY A 149 7.63 -9.24 21.53
N CYS A 150 7.07 -8.28 22.30
CA CYS A 150 6.06 -8.55 23.33
C CYS A 150 4.62 -8.69 22.79
N GLY A 151 4.42 -8.59 21.46
CA GLY A 151 3.11 -8.81 20.84
C GLY A 151 2.23 -7.56 20.65
N LYS A 152 2.79 -6.34 20.64
CA LYS A 152 2.03 -5.08 20.47
C LYS A 152 1.10 -5.10 19.25
N SER A 153 1.61 -5.49 18.09
CA SER A 153 0.80 -5.51 16.86
C SER A 153 -0.32 -6.55 16.91
N VAL A 154 -0.11 -7.68 17.60
CA VAL A 154 -1.16 -8.67 17.86
C VAL A 154 -2.23 -8.08 18.80
N LEU A 155 -1.83 -7.31 19.82
CA LEU A 155 -2.76 -6.60 20.69
C LEU A 155 -3.52 -5.51 19.95
N SER A 156 -2.87 -4.75 19.05
CA SER A 156 -3.52 -3.76 18.18
C SER A 156 -4.61 -4.39 17.32
N THR A 157 -4.35 -5.56 16.72
CA THR A 157 -5.39 -6.28 15.95
C THR A 157 -6.48 -6.86 16.84
N THR A 158 -6.15 -7.27 18.06
CA THR A 158 -7.14 -7.70 19.06
C THR A 158 -8.11 -6.56 19.39
N VAL A 159 -7.59 -5.34 19.54
CA VAL A 159 -8.40 -4.13 19.75
C VAL A 159 -9.25 -3.81 18.52
N LEU A 160 -8.67 -3.85 17.32
CA LEU A 160 -9.41 -3.61 16.06
C LEU A 160 -10.57 -4.59 15.90
N ASP A 161 -10.33 -5.88 16.14
CA ASP A 161 -11.36 -6.92 16.06
C ASP A 161 -12.46 -6.74 17.14
N TYR A 162 -12.08 -6.23 18.32
CA TYR A 162 -13.03 -5.90 19.37
C TYR A 162 -13.90 -4.69 19.01
N LEU A 163 -13.30 -3.61 18.50
CA LEU A 163 -14.01 -2.42 18.04
C LEU A 163 -14.97 -2.72 16.88
N ALA A 164 -14.53 -3.54 15.92
CA ALA A 164 -15.35 -3.92 14.76
C ALA A 164 -16.63 -4.67 15.15
N LYS A 165 -16.61 -5.43 16.25
CA LYS A 165 -17.81 -6.11 16.78
C LYS A 165 -18.81 -5.15 17.42
N GLY A 166 -18.34 -4.03 17.97
CA GLY A 166 -19.18 -3.03 18.63
C GLY A 166 -20.02 -2.16 17.68
N ASN A 167 -19.64 -2.07 16.41
CA ASN A 167 -20.27 -1.25 15.37
C ASN A 167 -20.49 0.23 15.73
N ASP A 168 -19.63 0.80 16.57
CA ASP A 168 -19.82 2.07 17.29
C ASP A 168 -19.14 3.28 16.64
N GLY A 169 -18.89 3.29 15.35
CA GLY A 169 -18.26 4.42 14.64
C GLY A 169 -17.20 4.01 13.62
N LEU A 170 -16.54 5.00 13.07
CA LEU A 170 -15.48 4.79 12.08
C LEU A 170 -14.19 4.32 12.77
N ILE A 171 -13.63 3.22 12.29
CA ILE A 171 -12.35 2.68 12.77
C ILE A 171 -11.29 2.94 11.70
N LEU A 172 -10.24 3.65 12.07
CA LEU A 172 -9.07 3.90 11.25
C LEU A 172 -7.87 3.20 11.86
N SER A 173 -7.01 2.67 11.02
CA SER A 173 -5.78 2.05 11.50
C SER A 173 -4.60 2.33 10.59
N PHE A 174 -3.42 2.44 11.20
CA PHE A 174 -2.18 2.46 10.47
C PHE A 174 -1.11 1.71 11.27
N PHE A 175 -0.35 0.88 10.56
CA PHE A 175 0.75 0.10 11.10
C PHE A 175 2.03 0.62 10.48
N PHE A 176 2.88 1.25 11.29
CA PHE A 176 4.23 1.54 10.85
C PHE A 176 4.95 0.20 10.62
N ASP A 177 5.74 0.13 9.54
CA ASP A 177 6.42 -1.11 9.16
C ASP A 177 7.80 -0.79 8.57
N PHE A 178 8.82 -1.24 9.27
CA PHE A 178 10.22 -1.06 8.88
C PHE A 178 10.60 -1.81 7.57
N ASN A 179 9.76 -2.73 7.08
CA ASN A 179 9.96 -3.42 5.79
C ASN A 179 9.40 -2.63 4.59
N ASP A 180 8.53 -1.65 4.83
CA ASP A 180 7.84 -0.89 3.79
C ASP A 180 8.09 0.62 3.98
N VAL A 181 8.93 1.21 3.13
CA VAL A 181 9.30 2.64 3.22
C VAL A 181 8.07 3.56 3.19
N ALA A 182 7.03 3.20 2.43
CA ALA A 182 5.79 3.97 2.40
C ALA A 182 5.05 3.98 3.75
N LYS A 183 5.31 2.98 4.60
CA LYS A 183 4.73 2.86 5.95
C LYS A 183 5.64 3.40 7.07
N GLN A 184 6.78 3.99 6.74
CA GLN A 184 7.73 4.51 7.73
C GLN A 184 7.56 6.00 7.99
N THR A 185 6.68 6.69 7.27
CA THR A 185 6.60 8.15 7.29
C THR A 185 5.25 8.68 7.74
N LEU A 186 5.25 9.91 8.31
CA LEU A 186 4.04 10.67 8.57
C LEU A 186 3.20 10.84 7.30
N GLU A 187 3.85 11.07 6.16
CA GLU A 187 3.17 11.25 4.88
C GLU A 187 2.38 9.99 4.49
N GLY A 188 3.01 8.81 4.53
CA GLY A 188 2.34 7.54 4.26
C GLY A 188 1.16 7.29 5.21
N MET A 189 1.33 7.62 6.50
CA MET A 189 0.24 7.55 7.48
C MET A 189 -0.93 8.46 7.08
N LEU A 190 -0.65 9.72 6.72
CA LEU A 190 -1.70 10.67 6.34
C LEU A 190 -2.40 10.27 5.03
N HIS A 191 -1.69 9.74 4.04
CA HIS A 191 -2.26 9.21 2.80
C HIS A 191 -3.23 8.05 3.11
N SER A 192 -2.81 7.11 3.95
CA SER A 192 -3.64 5.97 4.35
C SER A 192 -4.88 6.41 5.14
N LEU A 193 -4.72 7.28 6.14
CA LEU A 193 -5.85 7.79 6.93
C LEU A 193 -6.81 8.62 6.10
N ALA A 194 -6.31 9.48 5.18
CA ALA A 194 -7.15 10.26 4.27
C ALA A 194 -8.01 9.35 3.38
N PHE A 195 -7.43 8.28 2.85
CA PHE A 195 -8.16 7.34 2.02
C PHE A 195 -9.20 6.53 2.80
N GLN A 196 -8.88 6.10 4.02
CA GLN A 196 -9.85 5.45 4.91
C GLN A 196 -11.00 6.39 5.27
N LEU A 197 -10.70 7.66 5.60
CA LEU A 197 -11.70 8.70 5.86
C LEU A 197 -12.56 9.03 4.64
N TYR A 198 -12.01 8.93 3.43
CA TYR A 198 -12.75 9.13 2.18
C TYR A 198 -13.92 8.16 2.08
N HIS A 199 -13.74 6.92 2.49
CA HIS A 199 -14.80 5.91 2.57
C HIS A 199 -15.66 6.00 3.83
N GLY A 200 -15.30 6.86 4.78
CA GLY A 200 -16.00 7.05 6.06
C GLY A 200 -17.32 7.84 5.98
N GLY A 201 -17.63 8.44 4.84
CA GLY A 201 -18.88 9.19 4.62
C GLY A 201 -18.72 10.37 3.68
N VAL A 202 -19.86 10.84 3.13
CA VAL A 202 -19.90 11.89 2.10
C VAL A 202 -19.31 13.22 2.60
N ASP A 203 -19.63 13.62 3.83
CA ASP A 203 -19.16 14.90 4.40
C ASP A 203 -17.63 14.93 4.51
N SER A 204 -17.02 13.79 4.88
CA SER A 204 -15.58 13.61 4.93
C SER A 204 -14.96 13.62 3.52
N ALA A 205 -15.55 12.90 2.57
CA ALA A 205 -15.05 12.79 1.20
C ALA A 205 -14.95 14.14 0.49
N THR A 206 -15.91 15.06 0.71
CA THR A 206 -15.93 16.38 0.06
C THR A 206 -14.67 17.21 0.32
N HIS A 207 -14.03 17.06 1.48
CA HIS A 207 -12.78 17.77 1.80
C HIS A 207 -11.60 17.27 0.98
N LEU A 208 -11.54 15.95 0.73
CA LEU A 208 -10.49 15.36 -0.08
C LEU A 208 -10.70 15.64 -1.57
N ASP A 209 -11.96 15.58 -2.05
CA ASP A 209 -12.34 15.93 -3.42
C ASP A 209 -11.96 17.40 -3.74
N ALA A 210 -12.22 18.32 -2.82
CA ALA A 210 -11.83 19.72 -2.98
C ALA A 210 -10.30 19.87 -3.08
N SER A 211 -9.54 19.08 -2.31
CA SER A 211 -8.08 19.07 -2.40
C SER A 211 -7.61 18.48 -3.74
N PHE A 212 -8.17 17.36 -4.17
CA PHE A 212 -7.87 16.74 -5.46
C PHE A 212 -8.06 17.71 -6.64
N GLN A 213 -9.19 18.43 -6.66
CA GLN A 213 -9.46 19.45 -7.67
C GLN A 213 -8.45 20.61 -7.62
N ALA A 214 -8.11 21.10 -6.41
CA ALA A 214 -7.15 22.20 -6.23
C ALA A 214 -5.74 21.83 -6.74
N TYR A 215 -5.39 20.55 -6.69
CA TYR A 215 -4.13 19.99 -7.20
C TYR A 215 -4.26 19.44 -8.64
N ARG A 216 -4.93 20.23 -9.51
CA ARG A 216 -5.11 19.95 -10.95
C ARG A 216 -5.68 18.55 -11.24
N ASN A 217 -6.72 18.18 -10.50
CA ASN A 217 -7.34 16.85 -10.59
C ASN A 217 -6.32 15.72 -10.43
N GLY A 218 -5.47 15.83 -9.41
CA GLY A 218 -4.50 14.81 -9.05
C GLY A 218 -3.20 14.80 -9.86
N ASN A 219 -2.97 15.79 -10.73
CA ASN A 219 -1.69 15.91 -11.44
C ASN A 219 -0.53 16.43 -10.57
N ASP A 220 -0.85 17.10 -9.46
CA ASP A 220 0.12 17.56 -8.47
C ASP A 220 -0.14 16.89 -7.13
N GLN A 221 0.92 16.70 -6.34
CA GLN A 221 0.80 16.17 -4.97
C GLN A 221 0.69 17.30 -3.95
N PRO A 222 -0.15 17.19 -2.92
CA PRO A 222 -0.19 18.12 -1.82
C PRO A 222 1.05 17.94 -0.94
N THR A 223 1.53 19.03 -0.35
CA THR A 223 2.55 18.88 0.69
C THR A 223 1.97 18.19 1.92
N THR A 224 2.81 17.49 2.69
CA THR A 224 2.43 16.81 3.94
C THR A 224 1.62 17.72 4.87
N LYS A 225 1.99 19.01 4.97
CA LYS A 225 1.29 20.00 5.79
C LYS A 225 -0.14 20.31 5.29
N VAL A 226 -0.34 20.34 3.98
CA VAL A 226 -1.68 20.56 3.40
C VAL A 226 -2.54 19.33 3.65
N LEU A 227 -2.02 18.14 3.37
CA LEU A 227 -2.75 16.89 3.61
C LEU A 227 -3.10 16.71 5.09
N TRP A 228 -2.19 17.07 6.00
CA TRP A 228 -2.46 17.14 7.45
C TRP A 228 -3.72 17.97 7.75
N GLY A 229 -3.80 19.20 7.19
CA GLY A 229 -4.97 20.06 7.35
C GLY A 229 -6.25 19.49 6.75
N VAL A 230 -6.16 18.73 5.65
CA VAL A 230 -7.30 18.03 5.03
C VAL A 230 -7.79 16.91 5.94
N VAL A 231 -6.89 16.04 6.42
CA VAL A 231 -7.23 14.94 7.36
C VAL A 231 -7.92 15.47 8.61
N LEU A 232 -7.44 16.57 9.19
CA LEU A 232 -8.09 17.19 10.36
C LEU A 232 -9.52 17.61 10.05
N LYS A 233 -9.78 18.26 8.91
CA LYS A 233 -11.14 18.66 8.49
C LYS A 233 -12.03 17.45 8.29
N MET A 234 -11.50 16.37 7.67
CA MET A 234 -12.22 15.13 7.47
C MET A 234 -12.59 14.46 8.79
N LEU A 235 -11.70 14.50 9.78
CA LEU A 235 -11.98 13.98 11.13
C LEU A 235 -13.07 14.79 11.85
N VAL A 236 -13.04 16.12 11.74
CA VAL A 236 -14.08 17.00 12.32
C VAL A 236 -15.46 16.69 11.74
N ALA A 237 -15.53 16.30 10.47
CA ALA A 237 -16.79 15.94 9.80
C ALA A 237 -17.38 14.59 10.28
N GLN A 238 -16.66 13.80 11.07
CA GLN A 238 -17.12 12.52 11.60
C GLN A 238 -17.79 12.66 12.98
N ARG A 239 -18.62 11.69 13.35
CA ARG A 239 -19.33 11.70 14.66
C ARG A 239 -18.54 11.00 15.76
N LYS A 240 -18.00 9.83 15.49
CA LYS A 240 -17.18 9.02 16.41
C LYS A 240 -16.10 8.31 15.59
N VAL A 241 -14.86 8.49 15.96
CA VAL A 241 -13.71 7.88 15.28
C VAL A 241 -12.79 7.24 16.30
N SER A 242 -12.37 6.01 16.03
CA SER A 242 -11.28 5.34 16.74
C SER A 242 -10.10 5.17 15.81
N ILE A 243 -8.94 5.73 16.16
CA ILE A 243 -7.70 5.62 15.40
C ILE A 243 -6.74 4.73 16.16
N VAL A 244 -6.21 3.69 15.51
CA VAL A 244 -5.17 2.82 16.05
C VAL A 244 -3.90 3.01 15.23
N LEU A 245 -2.85 3.55 15.87
CA LEU A 245 -1.51 3.70 15.29
C LEU A 245 -0.57 2.70 15.95
N ASP A 246 -0.15 1.69 15.20
CA ASP A 246 0.73 0.64 15.70
C ASP A 246 2.20 0.90 15.38
N ALA A 247 3.09 0.50 16.31
CA ALA A 247 4.53 0.48 16.14
C ALA A 247 5.15 1.85 15.80
N LEU A 248 4.84 2.91 16.58
CA LEU A 248 5.40 4.26 16.38
C LEU A 248 6.93 4.28 16.33
N ASP A 249 7.59 3.35 17.02
CA ASP A 249 9.05 3.18 17.04
C ASP A 249 9.63 2.76 15.68
N GLU A 250 8.83 2.26 14.77
CA GLU A 250 9.24 1.89 13.41
C GLU A 250 9.14 3.05 12.40
N SER A 251 8.65 4.22 12.83
CA SER A 251 8.63 5.43 12.01
C SER A 251 10.01 6.06 11.88
N GLU A 252 10.37 6.47 10.65
CA GLU A 252 11.56 7.30 10.39
C GLU A 252 11.30 8.79 10.63
N THR A 253 10.03 9.23 10.63
CA THR A 253 9.63 10.64 10.83
C THR A 253 8.98 10.85 12.19
N ARG A 254 9.59 10.33 13.25
CA ARG A 254 9.04 10.29 14.62
C ARG A 254 8.64 11.66 15.16
N ASP A 255 9.49 12.68 14.95
CA ASP A 255 9.20 14.06 15.37
C ASP A 255 7.92 14.59 14.72
N GLY A 256 7.74 14.36 13.42
CA GLY A 256 6.54 14.76 12.69
C GLY A 256 5.28 14.04 13.17
N VAL A 257 5.40 12.74 13.48
CA VAL A 257 4.28 11.94 14.04
C VAL A 257 3.90 12.44 15.44
N LEU A 258 4.88 12.74 16.29
CA LEU A 258 4.64 13.30 17.63
C LEU A 258 4.01 14.70 17.55
N GLU A 259 4.44 15.55 16.61
CA GLU A 259 3.84 16.85 16.37
C GLU A 259 2.37 16.73 15.92
N TRP A 260 2.09 15.78 15.02
CA TRP A 260 0.73 15.49 14.58
C TRP A 260 -0.16 15.00 15.74
N ILE A 261 0.34 14.09 16.58
CA ILE A 261 -0.36 13.62 17.78
C ILE A 261 -0.65 14.80 18.72
N LYS A 262 0.32 15.68 18.94
CA LYS A 262 0.18 16.88 19.78
C LYS A 262 -0.90 17.79 19.25
N ASP A 263 -0.92 18.07 17.95
CA ASP A 263 -1.95 18.88 17.31
C ASP A 263 -3.34 18.26 17.45
N MET A 264 -3.47 16.96 17.21
CA MET A 264 -4.72 16.19 17.38
C MET A 264 -5.29 16.30 18.79
N VAL A 265 -4.46 16.07 19.81
CA VAL A 265 -4.86 16.07 21.21
C VAL A 265 -5.20 17.47 21.71
N SER A 266 -4.60 18.51 21.14
CA SER A 266 -4.78 19.91 21.55
C SER A 266 -6.06 20.54 21.01
N ARG A 267 -6.77 19.90 20.09
CA ARG A 267 -7.95 20.45 19.41
C ARG A 267 -9.26 20.03 20.09
N PRO A 268 -10.01 20.97 20.70
CA PRO A 268 -11.29 20.66 21.32
C PRO A 268 -12.33 20.09 20.33
N GLU A 269 -12.26 20.49 19.06
CA GLU A 269 -13.16 20.00 18.00
C GLU A 269 -12.98 18.52 17.67
N LEU A 270 -11.87 17.92 18.06
CA LEU A 270 -11.58 16.49 17.91
C LEU A 270 -11.87 15.65 19.17
N GLY A 271 -12.61 16.19 20.11
CA GLY A 271 -12.98 15.48 21.35
C GLY A 271 -13.78 14.18 21.16
N HIS A 272 -14.30 13.95 19.97
CA HIS A 272 -14.98 12.70 19.56
C HIS A 272 -14.03 11.65 18.95
N VAL A 273 -12.74 11.97 18.79
CA VAL A 273 -11.71 11.07 18.25
C VAL A 273 -11.00 10.36 19.41
N GLN A 274 -11.06 9.03 19.39
CA GLN A 274 -10.31 8.17 20.32
C GLN A 274 -9.03 7.72 19.63
N LEU A 275 -7.89 7.87 20.32
CA LEU A 275 -6.57 7.55 19.77
C LEU A 275 -5.91 6.46 20.62
N LEU A 276 -5.57 5.32 20.00
CA LEU A 276 -4.74 4.27 20.58
C LEU A 276 -3.41 4.24 19.86
N LEU A 277 -2.35 4.34 20.64
CA LEU A 277 -0.97 4.32 20.17
C LEU A 277 -0.26 3.10 20.71
N THR A 278 0.61 2.47 19.91
CA THR A 278 1.54 1.46 20.40
C THR A 278 2.96 1.78 20.01
N GLY A 279 3.92 1.35 20.81
CA GLY A 279 5.34 1.56 20.53
C GLY A 279 6.24 0.98 21.60
N ARG A 280 7.55 1.07 21.39
CA ARG A 280 8.55 0.78 22.42
C ARG A 280 8.68 1.97 23.37
N PRO A 281 9.08 1.73 24.64
CA PRO A 281 9.34 2.78 25.61
C PRO A 281 10.71 3.44 25.36
N GLU A 282 10.93 3.97 24.15
CA GLU A 282 12.13 4.71 23.81
C GLU A 282 12.16 6.05 24.53
N SER A 283 13.33 6.60 24.77
CA SER A 283 13.55 7.80 25.59
C SER A 283 12.74 9.01 25.13
N GLU A 284 12.61 9.19 23.81
CA GLU A 284 11.82 10.27 23.21
C GLU A 284 10.32 10.10 23.46
N PHE A 285 9.78 8.90 23.25
CA PHE A 285 8.36 8.62 23.48
C PHE A 285 7.98 8.68 24.97
N LEU A 286 8.86 8.18 25.85
CA LEU A 286 8.67 8.30 27.31
C LEU A 286 8.70 9.75 27.79
N ARG A 287 9.47 10.62 27.13
CA ARG A 287 9.53 12.05 27.42
C ARG A 287 8.31 12.78 26.91
N ASP A 288 7.88 12.52 25.67
CA ASP A 288 6.97 13.40 24.94
C ASP A 288 5.50 12.93 24.96
N ILE A 289 5.20 11.61 24.93
CA ILE A 289 3.82 11.12 24.88
C ILE A 289 3.08 11.28 26.22
N PRO A 290 3.61 10.85 27.39
CA PRO A 290 2.87 10.94 28.64
C PRO A 290 2.45 12.37 29.06
N PRO A 291 3.25 13.43 28.83
CA PRO A 291 2.80 14.80 29.07
C PRO A 291 1.67 15.26 28.15
N LEU A 292 1.63 14.75 26.89
CA LEU A 292 0.60 15.11 25.92
C LEU A 292 -0.77 14.49 26.25
N ILE A 293 -0.78 13.19 26.55
CA ILE A 293 -2.03 12.43 26.72
C ILE A 293 -2.43 12.28 28.19
N GLY A 294 -1.56 12.63 29.14
CA GLY A 294 -1.70 12.37 30.57
C GLY A 294 -1.09 11.01 30.97
N LYS A 295 -0.28 11.02 32.03
CA LYS A 295 0.42 9.83 32.55
C LYS A 295 -0.49 8.62 32.81
N GLN A 296 -1.72 8.86 33.23
CA GLN A 296 -2.73 7.83 33.49
C GLN A 296 -3.23 7.12 32.22
N ASN A 297 -2.96 7.65 31.06
CA ASN A 297 -3.31 7.09 29.75
C ASN A 297 -2.11 6.36 29.10
N SER A 298 -0.98 6.28 29.79
CA SER A 298 0.19 5.50 29.40
C SER A 298 0.17 4.17 30.14
N LEU A 299 0.06 3.07 29.40
CA LEU A 299 -0.04 1.72 29.95
C LEU A 299 1.17 0.89 29.48
N ALA A 300 2.06 0.59 30.43
CA ALA A 300 3.09 -0.42 30.20
C ALA A 300 2.44 -1.81 30.14
N LEU A 301 2.80 -2.62 29.15
CA LEU A 301 2.29 -3.98 29.04
C LEU A 301 2.74 -4.80 30.24
N ASP A 302 1.77 -5.43 30.91
CA ASP A 302 2.04 -6.25 32.09
C ASP A 302 2.84 -7.50 31.69
N LYS A 303 4.09 -7.53 32.14
CA LYS A 303 5.02 -8.62 31.86
C LYS A 303 4.51 -9.98 32.33
N GLN A 304 3.76 -10.02 33.44
CA GLN A 304 3.20 -11.29 33.98
C GLN A 304 2.06 -11.79 33.09
N ALA A 305 1.17 -10.90 32.64
CA ALA A 305 0.11 -11.24 31.72
C ALA A 305 0.66 -11.72 30.37
N VAL A 306 1.66 -11.00 29.82
CA VAL A 306 2.35 -11.41 28.57
C VAL A 306 3.04 -12.77 28.75
N ASN A 307 3.73 -13.03 29.88
CA ASN A 307 4.35 -14.33 30.13
C ASN A 307 3.30 -15.44 30.28
N SER A 308 2.13 -15.17 30.83
CA SER A 308 1.03 -16.13 30.86
C SER A 308 0.55 -16.50 29.47
N ASP A 309 0.39 -15.49 28.59
CA ASP A 309 0.04 -15.69 27.19
C ASP A 309 1.12 -16.50 26.46
N ILE A 310 2.41 -16.22 26.69
CA ILE A 310 3.52 -16.98 26.10
C ILE A 310 3.48 -18.45 26.53
N ARG A 311 3.26 -18.74 27.81
CA ARG A 311 3.15 -20.15 28.28
C ARG A 311 2.00 -20.88 27.64
N SER A 312 0.85 -20.22 27.52
CA SER A 312 -0.32 -20.77 26.83
C SER A 312 0.01 -21.08 25.36
N TRP A 313 0.63 -20.11 24.67
CA TRP A 313 1.03 -20.24 23.28
C TRP A 313 2.08 -21.35 23.08
N VAL A 314 3.13 -21.41 23.92
CA VAL A 314 4.15 -22.50 23.87
C VAL A 314 3.49 -23.86 24.04
N THR A 315 2.56 -23.97 24.99
CA THR A 315 1.83 -25.23 25.21
C THR A 315 1.02 -25.65 23.99
N ALA A 316 0.35 -24.70 23.37
CA ALA A 316 -0.40 -24.95 22.15
C ALA A 316 0.51 -25.35 20.98
N GLN A 317 1.65 -24.65 20.79
CA GLN A 317 2.62 -24.98 19.74
C GLN A 317 3.15 -26.42 19.87
N LEU A 318 3.48 -26.84 21.08
CA LEU A 318 3.94 -28.21 21.35
C LEU A 318 2.88 -29.29 21.07
N SER A 319 1.59 -28.95 21.17
CA SER A 319 0.48 -29.87 20.93
C SER A 319 -0.08 -29.85 19.50
N GLN A 320 0.20 -28.80 18.72
CA GLN A 320 -0.41 -28.59 17.40
C GLN A 320 0.59 -28.62 16.24
N ARG A 321 1.85 -28.17 16.45
CA ARG A 321 2.86 -28.16 15.38
C ARG A 321 3.31 -29.58 15.07
N ARG A 322 3.27 -29.96 13.78
CA ARG A 322 3.73 -31.27 13.29
C ARG A 322 5.16 -31.58 13.69
N ASP A 323 6.04 -30.57 13.69
CA ASP A 323 7.46 -30.67 14.07
C ASP A 323 7.66 -31.22 15.49
N PHE A 324 6.66 -31.12 16.37
CA PHE A 324 6.69 -31.66 17.72
C PHE A 324 5.77 -32.88 17.86
N THR A 325 4.60 -32.87 17.24
CA THR A 325 3.61 -33.96 17.39
C THR A 325 4.01 -35.24 16.66
N GLU A 326 4.81 -35.14 15.59
CA GLU A 326 5.33 -36.31 14.84
C GLU A 326 6.61 -36.87 15.46
N LYS A 327 7.19 -36.22 16.46
CA LYS A 327 8.37 -36.72 17.19
C LYS A 327 7.95 -37.46 18.47
N PRO A 328 8.53 -38.63 18.77
CA PRO A 328 8.22 -39.37 19.98
C PRO A 328 8.89 -38.76 21.21
N LEU A 329 8.52 -37.51 21.56
CA LEU A 329 9.09 -36.79 22.69
C LEU A 329 8.56 -37.27 24.02
N SER A 330 9.45 -37.40 25.02
CA SER A 330 9.06 -37.76 26.38
C SER A 330 8.23 -36.63 27.04
N GLN A 331 7.28 -37.03 27.92
CA GLN A 331 6.49 -36.03 28.69
C GLN A 331 7.39 -35.17 29.58
N LYS A 332 8.53 -35.72 30.04
CA LYS A 332 9.54 -34.99 30.79
C LYS A 332 10.12 -33.84 29.95
N LEU A 333 10.59 -34.16 28.74
CA LEU A 333 11.17 -33.17 27.84
C LEU A 333 10.14 -32.08 27.42
N LEU A 334 8.90 -32.49 27.11
CA LEU A 334 7.82 -31.51 26.83
C LEU A 334 7.57 -30.58 28.03
N GLY A 335 7.65 -31.12 29.26
CA GLY A 335 7.54 -30.29 30.48
C GLY A 335 8.71 -29.32 30.65
N GLU A 336 9.93 -29.76 30.33
CA GLU A 336 11.13 -28.92 30.35
C GLU A 336 11.08 -27.81 29.31
N ILE A 337 10.64 -28.11 28.07
CA ILE A 337 10.46 -27.11 27.01
C ILE A 337 9.45 -26.04 27.48
N ARG A 338 8.26 -26.46 27.97
CA ARG A 338 7.26 -25.52 28.49
C ARG A 338 7.83 -24.60 29.56
N LYS A 339 8.61 -25.16 30.50
CA LYS A 339 9.20 -24.39 31.60
C LYS A 339 10.30 -23.47 31.09
N LYS A 340 11.33 -24.01 30.43
CA LYS A 340 12.53 -23.22 30.04
C LYS A 340 12.20 -22.17 28.98
N VAL A 341 11.37 -22.49 27.98
CA VAL A 341 10.99 -21.55 26.93
C VAL A 341 9.88 -20.61 27.42
N GLY A 342 8.85 -21.11 28.10
CA GLY A 342 7.76 -20.28 28.58
C GLY A 342 8.16 -19.31 29.69
N ASP A 343 9.00 -19.72 30.65
CA ASP A 343 9.47 -18.87 31.75
C ASP A 343 10.68 -18.01 31.33
N GLY A 344 11.53 -18.51 30.44
CA GLY A 344 12.72 -17.80 29.93
C GLY A 344 12.40 -16.68 28.94
N ALA A 345 11.21 -16.66 28.37
CA ALA A 345 10.83 -15.66 27.35
C ALA A 345 10.83 -14.21 27.85
N ASP A 346 10.70 -14.00 29.15
CA ASP A 346 10.81 -12.69 29.80
C ASP A 346 9.95 -11.57 29.18
N GLY A 347 8.74 -11.92 28.73
CA GLY A 347 7.82 -11.02 28.04
C GLY A 347 8.01 -10.93 26.51
N MET A 348 8.86 -11.77 25.92
CA MET A 348 9.20 -11.70 24.49
C MET A 348 8.67 -12.93 23.71
N PHE A 349 7.50 -12.85 23.09
CA PHE A 349 7.00 -13.88 22.18
C PHE A 349 8.00 -14.22 21.07
N ARG A 350 8.68 -13.20 20.54
CA ARG A 350 9.67 -13.39 19.47
C ARG A 350 10.81 -14.31 19.92
N TRP A 351 11.31 -14.14 21.14
CA TRP A 351 12.34 -15.01 21.69
C TRP A 351 11.81 -16.45 21.82
N ALA A 352 10.64 -16.63 22.42
CA ALA A 352 10.03 -17.96 22.58
C ALA A 352 9.80 -18.65 21.23
N PHE A 353 9.35 -17.91 20.22
CA PHE A 353 9.20 -18.40 18.85
C PHE A 353 10.53 -18.93 18.30
N CYS A 354 11.59 -18.13 18.40
CA CYS A 354 12.92 -18.51 17.91
C CYS A 354 13.45 -19.77 18.60
N GLN A 355 13.24 -19.89 19.93
CA GLN A 355 13.69 -21.08 20.66
C GLN A 355 12.89 -22.33 20.24
N LEU A 356 11.55 -22.25 20.14
CA LEU A 356 10.75 -23.36 19.65
C LEU A 356 11.14 -23.78 18.23
N ASP A 357 11.41 -22.82 17.36
CA ASP A 357 11.80 -23.09 15.99
C ASP A 357 13.19 -23.75 15.90
N SER A 358 14.12 -23.36 16.76
CA SER A 358 15.43 -24.03 16.91
C SER A 358 15.26 -25.46 17.41
N LEU A 359 14.45 -25.68 18.45
CA LEU A 359 14.19 -27.02 18.99
C LEU A 359 13.48 -27.93 17.98
N ALA A 360 12.57 -27.38 17.17
CA ALA A 360 11.90 -28.11 16.11
C ALA A 360 12.85 -28.71 15.07
N ARG A 361 14.00 -28.07 14.83
CA ARG A 361 15.04 -28.57 13.89
C ARG A 361 15.93 -29.64 14.47
N CYS A 362 15.94 -29.86 15.79
CA CYS A 362 16.71 -30.94 16.41
C CYS A 362 16.23 -32.32 15.91
N ARG A 363 17.20 -33.18 15.56
CA ARG A 363 16.93 -34.46 14.95
C ARG A 363 16.72 -35.60 15.95
N HIS A 364 17.12 -35.42 17.21
CA HIS A 364 16.99 -36.41 18.30
C HIS A 364 16.80 -35.69 19.65
N GLU A 365 16.30 -36.43 20.64
CA GLU A 365 15.93 -35.91 21.96
C GLU A 365 17.14 -35.31 22.71
N ALA A 366 18.30 -35.96 22.67
CA ALA A 366 19.52 -35.47 23.31
C ALA A 366 19.95 -34.07 22.77
N ALA A 367 19.84 -33.84 21.45
CA ALA A 367 20.13 -32.50 20.89
C ALA A 367 19.13 -31.43 21.35
N MET A 368 17.87 -31.78 21.63
CA MET A 368 16.92 -30.87 22.23
C MET A 368 17.27 -30.57 23.69
N GLU A 369 17.69 -31.58 24.46
CA GLU A 369 18.11 -31.39 25.85
C GLU A 369 19.35 -30.48 25.92
N GLU A 370 20.37 -30.72 25.10
CA GLU A 370 21.55 -29.86 24.99
C GLU A 370 21.19 -28.40 24.57
N ALA A 371 20.30 -28.24 23.57
CA ALA A 371 19.82 -26.93 23.16
C ALA A 371 19.08 -26.21 24.28
N LEU A 372 18.28 -26.91 25.08
CA LEU A 372 17.57 -26.36 26.23
C LEU A 372 18.53 -25.95 27.36
N GLU A 373 19.69 -26.59 27.52
CA GLU A 373 20.69 -26.21 28.52
C GLU A 373 21.44 -24.93 28.12
N SER A 374 21.55 -24.66 26.82
CA SER A 374 22.31 -23.56 26.25
C SER A 374 21.44 -22.50 25.58
N LEU A 375 20.19 -22.29 26.06
CA LEU A 375 19.32 -21.24 25.49
C LEU A 375 19.99 -19.87 25.54
N PRO A 376 19.91 -19.06 24.45
CA PRO A 376 20.46 -17.70 24.43
C PRO A 376 19.70 -16.81 25.42
N LEU A 377 20.42 -15.84 26.03
CA LEU A 377 19.85 -14.97 27.06
C LEU A 377 18.92 -13.90 26.50
N ASN A 378 19.13 -13.52 25.22
CA ASN A 378 18.41 -12.41 24.60
C ASN A 378 18.24 -12.63 23.10
N LEU A 379 17.56 -11.69 22.43
CA LEU A 379 17.33 -11.77 21.00
C LEU A 379 18.61 -11.60 20.18
N ASN A 380 19.57 -10.78 20.62
CA ASN A 380 20.82 -10.58 19.88
C ASN A 380 21.64 -11.87 19.83
N GLU A 381 21.85 -12.53 20.97
CA GLU A 381 22.51 -13.85 21.00
C GLU A 381 21.74 -14.91 20.19
N THR A 382 20.43 -14.81 20.17
CA THR A 382 19.57 -15.71 19.36
C THR A 382 19.86 -15.50 17.88
N TYR A 383 19.89 -14.26 17.41
CA TYR A 383 20.12 -13.94 16.00
C TYR A 383 21.57 -14.22 15.59
N GLU A 384 22.55 -13.99 16.48
CA GLU A 384 23.94 -14.36 16.27
C GLU A 384 24.07 -15.86 15.95
N ARG A 385 23.51 -16.71 16.82
CA ARG A 385 23.52 -18.18 16.60
C ARG A 385 22.81 -18.58 15.31
N MET A 386 21.70 -17.92 14.99
CA MET A 386 20.97 -18.19 13.74
C MET A 386 21.81 -17.81 12.51
N PHE A 387 22.44 -16.64 12.55
CA PHE A 387 23.28 -16.18 11.45
C PHE A 387 24.55 -17.01 11.30
N GLU A 388 25.18 -17.41 12.40
CA GLU A 388 26.33 -18.31 12.40
C GLU A 388 26.01 -19.72 11.92
N SER A 389 24.78 -20.19 12.17
CA SER A 389 24.32 -21.53 11.74
C SER A 389 24.05 -21.65 10.24
N ILE A 390 24.07 -20.54 9.50
CA ILE A 390 23.92 -20.58 8.03
C ILE A 390 25.14 -21.31 7.44
N PRO A 391 24.93 -22.37 6.64
CA PRO A 391 26.04 -23.09 6.01
C PRO A 391 26.93 -22.17 5.19
N THR A 392 28.24 -22.39 5.24
CA THR A 392 29.24 -21.53 4.57
C THR A 392 28.97 -21.40 3.07
N GLU A 393 28.45 -22.46 2.44
CA GLU A 393 28.09 -22.49 1.01
C GLU A 393 26.95 -21.52 0.65
N PHE A 394 26.08 -21.16 1.61
CA PHE A 394 24.97 -20.20 1.42
C PHE A 394 25.23 -18.85 2.07
N LYS A 395 26.36 -18.66 2.75
CA LYS A 395 26.62 -17.49 3.58
C LYS A 395 26.60 -16.19 2.78
N ASP A 396 27.25 -16.18 1.61
CA ASP A 396 27.33 -15.00 0.74
C ASP A 396 25.94 -14.66 0.16
N ASP A 397 25.22 -15.67 -0.34
CA ASP A 397 23.87 -15.50 -0.88
C ASP A 397 22.90 -15.03 0.21
N ALA A 398 22.97 -15.61 1.41
CA ALA A 398 22.16 -15.21 2.56
C ALA A 398 22.48 -13.77 3.02
N THR A 399 23.75 -13.41 3.05
CA THR A 399 24.18 -12.04 3.39
C THR A 399 23.66 -11.03 2.39
N ARG A 400 23.78 -11.31 1.08
CA ARG A 400 23.26 -10.46 0.01
C ARG A 400 21.74 -10.33 0.10
N LEU A 401 21.01 -11.44 0.30
CA LEU A 401 19.58 -11.45 0.52
C LEU A 401 19.17 -10.53 1.69
N LEU A 402 19.81 -10.69 2.84
CA LEU A 402 19.53 -9.88 4.02
C LEU A 402 19.88 -8.40 3.80
N GLN A 403 20.94 -8.08 3.03
CA GLN A 403 21.27 -6.70 2.64
C GLN A 403 20.13 -6.07 1.82
N PHE A 404 19.57 -6.81 0.87
CA PHE A 404 18.38 -6.35 0.13
C PHE A 404 17.21 -6.11 1.09
N LEU A 405 16.86 -7.06 1.95
CA LEU A 405 15.73 -6.92 2.86
C LEU A 405 15.89 -5.79 3.89
N VAL A 406 17.13 -5.47 4.30
CA VAL A 406 17.39 -4.35 5.22
C VAL A 406 17.26 -2.99 4.54
N HIS A 407 17.66 -2.88 3.26
CA HIS A 407 17.82 -1.59 2.57
C HIS A 407 16.96 -1.42 1.29
N SER A 408 16.11 -2.39 0.95
CA SER A 408 15.22 -2.26 -0.20
C SER A 408 14.27 -1.06 -0.06
N LYS A 409 13.93 -0.45 -1.18
CA LYS A 409 13.05 0.74 -1.22
C LYS A 409 11.56 0.39 -1.17
N ARG A 410 11.23 -0.86 -1.42
CA ARG A 410 9.91 -1.46 -1.24
C ARG A 410 10.07 -2.94 -0.88
N PRO A 411 9.03 -3.58 -0.34
CA PRO A 411 9.03 -5.02 -0.18
C PRO A 411 9.34 -5.75 -1.49
N LEU A 412 10.07 -6.86 -1.39
CA LEU A 412 10.44 -7.68 -2.54
C LEU A 412 9.56 -8.93 -2.59
N THR A 413 9.05 -9.24 -3.77
CA THR A 413 8.31 -10.49 -4.00
C THR A 413 9.23 -11.70 -3.92
N LEU A 414 8.69 -12.89 -3.64
CA LEU A 414 9.47 -14.14 -3.64
C LEU A 414 10.15 -14.37 -5.00
N ALA A 415 9.48 -14.03 -6.09
CA ALA A 415 10.05 -14.14 -7.43
C ALA A 415 11.26 -13.23 -7.62
N GLU A 416 11.20 -11.99 -7.13
CA GLU A 416 12.34 -11.05 -7.18
C GLU A 416 13.52 -11.54 -6.34
N VAL A 417 13.26 -12.05 -5.15
CA VAL A 417 14.31 -12.52 -4.24
C VAL A 417 15.05 -13.74 -4.79
N THR A 418 14.35 -14.62 -5.50
CA THR A 418 15.03 -15.77 -6.16
C THR A 418 16.02 -15.32 -7.22
N GLU A 419 15.75 -14.19 -7.89
CA GLU A 419 16.68 -13.58 -8.86
C GLU A 419 17.92 -12.99 -8.17
N VAL A 420 17.77 -12.43 -6.95
CA VAL A 420 18.92 -11.97 -6.15
C VAL A 420 19.88 -13.13 -5.89
N ILE A 421 19.37 -14.30 -5.52
CA ILE A 421 20.20 -15.51 -5.30
C ILE A 421 20.82 -16.04 -6.61
N ALA A 422 20.06 -15.98 -7.71
CA ALA A 422 20.54 -16.43 -9.02
C ALA A 422 21.60 -15.51 -9.65
N THR A 423 21.81 -14.31 -9.06
CA THR A 423 22.80 -13.33 -9.53
C THR A 423 24.06 -13.40 -8.66
N GLN A 424 25.16 -13.85 -9.23
CA GLN A 424 26.46 -13.99 -8.53
C GLN A 424 27.32 -12.75 -8.75
N ILE A 425 27.89 -12.19 -7.68
CA ILE A 425 28.75 -11.01 -7.71
C ILE A 425 30.13 -11.23 -7.07
N GLU A 426 30.34 -12.32 -6.32
CA GLU A 426 31.51 -12.56 -5.49
C GLU A 426 32.63 -13.34 -6.20
N ASN A 427 32.31 -14.20 -7.18
CA ASN A 427 33.24 -15.14 -7.80
C ASN A 427 33.64 -14.77 -9.23
N GLU A 428 34.64 -15.51 -9.79
CA GLU A 428 35.05 -15.38 -11.21
C GLU A 428 33.88 -15.65 -12.18
N SER A 429 32.87 -16.42 -11.75
CA SER A 429 31.64 -16.70 -12.50
C SER A 429 30.57 -15.62 -12.28
N ARG A 430 30.97 -14.35 -12.27
CA ARG A 430 30.04 -13.22 -12.13
C ARG A 430 28.99 -13.26 -13.23
N GLY A 431 27.72 -13.15 -12.85
CA GLY A 431 26.61 -13.11 -13.80
C GLY A 431 25.30 -13.60 -13.21
N PHE A 432 24.24 -13.31 -13.96
CA PHE A 432 22.94 -13.90 -13.71
C PHE A 432 22.80 -15.20 -14.51
N ASP A 433 22.42 -16.28 -13.82
CA ASP A 433 22.20 -17.58 -14.44
C ASP A 433 20.81 -18.13 -14.08
N MET A 434 19.93 -18.26 -15.09
CA MET A 434 18.59 -18.83 -14.92
C MET A 434 18.61 -20.25 -14.32
N LYS A 435 19.69 -21.01 -14.49
CA LYS A 435 19.83 -22.35 -13.92
C LYS A 435 20.03 -22.34 -12.42
N ARG A 436 20.37 -21.18 -11.84
CA ARG A 436 20.50 -20.99 -10.40
C ARG A 436 19.20 -20.57 -9.72
N ARG A 437 18.15 -20.37 -10.47
CA ARG A 437 16.81 -20.13 -9.90
C ARG A 437 16.40 -21.31 -9.01
N LEU A 438 15.81 -21.00 -7.87
CA LEU A 438 15.29 -22.01 -6.97
C LEU A 438 14.16 -22.82 -7.67
N PHE A 439 14.10 -24.11 -7.45
CA PHE A 439 13.02 -24.94 -7.95
C PHE A 439 11.66 -24.57 -7.36
N CYS A 440 11.66 -24.17 -6.09
CA CYS A 440 10.52 -23.62 -5.40
C CYS A 440 10.90 -22.29 -4.74
N GLU A 441 10.13 -21.24 -4.98
CA GLU A 441 10.41 -19.92 -4.40
C GLU A 441 10.47 -19.93 -2.87
N THR A 442 9.70 -20.82 -2.22
CA THR A 442 9.72 -20.95 -0.76
C THR A 442 10.99 -21.56 -0.20
N ASP A 443 11.85 -22.18 -1.04
CA ASP A 443 13.15 -22.70 -0.61
C ASP A 443 14.10 -21.60 -0.14
N ILE A 444 13.79 -20.32 -0.50
CA ILE A 444 14.48 -19.15 0.00
C ILE A 444 14.52 -19.06 1.54
N LEU A 445 13.48 -19.58 2.20
CA LEU A 445 13.41 -19.61 3.66
C LEU A 445 14.52 -20.50 4.29
N ALA A 446 15.09 -21.42 3.53
CA ALA A 446 16.19 -22.25 4.00
C ALA A 446 17.54 -21.50 4.10
N TYR A 447 17.70 -20.39 3.37
CA TYR A 447 18.91 -19.55 3.44
C TYR A 447 19.03 -18.79 4.76
N CYS A 448 17.91 -18.26 5.27
CA CYS A 448 17.87 -17.45 6.49
C CYS A 448 16.72 -17.88 7.41
N PRO A 449 16.72 -19.14 7.92
CA PRO A 449 15.59 -19.64 8.69
C PRO A 449 15.31 -18.78 9.92
N SER A 450 14.05 -18.46 10.16
CA SER A 450 13.57 -17.65 11.29
C SER A 450 14.02 -16.17 11.30
N LEU A 451 14.96 -15.77 10.44
CA LEU A 451 15.31 -14.36 10.25
C LEU A 451 14.37 -13.67 9.25
N VAL A 452 13.77 -14.44 8.35
CA VAL A 452 12.85 -13.96 7.32
C VAL A 452 11.49 -14.65 7.42
N THR A 453 10.47 -14.04 6.85
CA THR A 453 9.10 -14.55 6.79
C THR A 453 8.44 -14.18 5.47
N VAL A 454 7.49 -15.00 5.03
CA VAL A 454 6.66 -14.69 3.86
C VAL A 454 5.38 -14.02 4.34
N VAL A 455 5.10 -12.85 3.78
CA VAL A 455 3.86 -12.12 3.99
C VAL A 455 2.99 -12.30 2.74
N HIS A 456 1.72 -12.62 2.95
CA HIS A 456 0.74 -12.75 1.89
C HIS A 456 0.04 -11.40 1.71
N ALA A 457 0.60 -10.59 0.81
CA ALA A 457 -0.02 -9.41 0.24
C ALA A 457 -0.72 -9.81 -1.09
N ASP A 458 -0.92 -8.87 -2.01
CA ASP A 458 -1.41 -9.17 -3.36
C ASP A 458 -0.48 -10.18 -4.06
N ASP A 459 0.84 -9.98 -3.93
CA ASP A 459 1.88 -10.96 -4.24
C ASP A 459 2.52 -11.47 -2.93
N LYS A 460 3.16 -12.64 -2.98
CA LYS A 460 3.92 -13.17 -1.85
C LYS A 460 5.22 -12.40 -1.71
N GLU A 461 5.39 -11.72 -0.59
CA GLU A 461 6.57 -10.90 -0.29
C GLU A 461 7.44 -11.58 0.76
N LEU A 462 8.77 -11.36 0.67
CA LEU A 462 9.72 -11.78 1.68
C LEU A 462 10.10 -10.59 2.55
N HIS A 463 9.88 -10.71 3.85
CA HIS A 463 10.17 -9.69 4.84
C HIS A 463 11.18 -10.19 5.87
N LEU A 464 11.91 -9.27 6.51
CA LEU A 464 12.57 -9.59 7.78
C LEU A 464 11.48 -9.94 8.79
N ALA A 465 11.69 -11.01 9.53
CA ALA A 465 10.65 -11.57 10.39
C ALA A 465 10.26 -10.70 11.60
N HIS A 466 11.09 -9.70 11.94
CA HIS A 466 10.84 -8.77 13.04
C HIS A 466 11.82 -7.59 13.00
N PHE A 467 11.41 -6.40 13.48
CA PHE A 467 12.26 -5.21 13.51
C PHE A 467 13.58 -5.42 14.26
N SER A 468 13.57 -6.18 15.37
CA SER A 468 14.80 -6.48 16.10
C SER A 468 15.81 -7.31 15.29
N VAL A 469 15.42 -8.00 14.21
CA VAL A 469 16.37 -8.61 13.25
C VAL A 469 17.09 -7.52 12.47
N LYS A 470 16.37 -6.49 11.99
CA LYS A 470 16.99 -5.34 11.31
C LYS A 470 18.00 -4.63 12.22
N GLU A 471 17.62 -4.39 13.47
CA GLU A 471 18.49 -3.77 14.47
C GLU A 471 19.77 -4.59 14.70
N TYR A 472 19.61 -5.91 14.87
CA TYR A 472 20.74 -6.83 15.02
C TYR A 472 21.67 -6.77 13.79
N LEU A 473 21.13 -6.89 12.58
CA LEU A 473 21.90 -6.86 11.33
C LEU A 473 22.64 -5.52 11.16
N LEU A 474 21.97 -4.40 11.42
CA LEU A 474 22.59 -3.07 11.35
C LEU A 474 23.73 -2.86 12.36
N GLY A 475 23.85 -3.69 13.37
CA GLY A 475 25.02 -3.74 14.26
C GLY A 475 26.30 -4.29 13.62
N HIS A 476 26.23 -4.83 12.39
CA HIS A 476 27.36 -5.47 11.71
C HIS A 476 27.75 -4.68 10.45
N ASP A 477 29.06 -4.49 10.22
CA ASP A 477 29.61 -3.66 9.15
C ASP A 477 29.10 -4.04 7.75
N GLN A 478 28.94 -5.33 7.49
CA GLN A 478 28.48 -5.84 6.19
C GLN A 478 27.02 -5.45 5.84
N PHE A 479 26.21 -5.07 6.84
CA PHE A 479 24.84 -4.62 6.66
C PHE A 479 24.68 -3.10 6.79
N GLN A 480 25.77 -2.37 7.02
CA GLN A 480 25.74 -0.92 7.00
C GLN A 480 25.40 -0.42 5.59
N VAL A 481 24.74 0.74 5.52
CA VAL A 481 24.15 1.27 4.29
C VAL A 481 25.10 1.28 3.10
N THR A 482 26.37 1.62 3.32
CA THR A 482 27.38 1.70 2.24
C THR A 482 27.73 0.31 1.70
N ALA A 483 28.04 -0.66 2.59
CA ALA A 483 28.39 -2.02 2.18
C ALA A 483 27.22 -2.72 1.47
N ALA A 484 26.02 -2.59 2.01
CA ALA A 484 24.80 -3.11 1.41
C ALA A 484 24.51 -2.45 0.05
N SER A 485 24.63 -1.12 -0.05
CA SER A 485 24.40 -0.40 -1.31
C SER A 485 25.37 -0.79 -2.41
N ILE A 486 26.63 -1.08 -2.08
CA ILE A 486 27.60 -1.65 -3.03
C ILE A 486 27.11 -3.00 -3.56
N SER A 487 26.72 -3.91 -2.67
CA SER A 487 26.23 -5.25 -3.02
C SER A 487 24.96 -5.17 -3.87
N ILE A 488 24.00 -4.34 -3.47
CA ILE A 488 22.72 -4.14 -4.19
C ILE A 488 22.98 -3.54 -5.58
N THR A 489 23.80 -2.50 -5.67
CA THR A 489 24.14 -1.88 -6.97
C THR A 489 24.81 -2.88 -7.90
N ARG A 490 25.79 -3.65 -7.41
CA ARG A 490 26.45 -4.71 -8.21
C ARG A 490 25.46 -5.75 -8.69
N THR A 491 24.60 -6.25 -7.80
CA THR A 491 23.61 -7.26 -8.13
C THR A 491 22.64 -6.75 -9.21
N CYS A 492 22.09 -5.56 -9.03
CA CYS A 492 21.15 -4.96 -10.00
C CYS A 492 21.80 -4.73 -11.38
N LEU A 493 23.02 -4.15 -11.41
CA LEU A 493 23.73 -3.88 -12.66
C LEU A 493 24.18 -5.17 -13.38
N THR A 494 24.60 -6.18 -12.62
CA THR A 494 24.94 -7.50 -13.18
C THR A 494 23.71 -8.14 -13.78
N TYR A 495 22.59 -8.16 -13.05
CA TYR A 495 21.34 -8.68 -13.54
C TYR A 495 20.85 -7.98 -14.80
N LEU A 496 20.77 -6.64 -14.81
CA LEU A 496 20.41 -5.83 -15.98
C LEU A 496 21.34 -6.01 -17.19
N THR A 497 22.60 -6.39 -16.92
CA THR A 497 23.56 -6.67 -18.00
C THR A 497 23.26 -7.98 -18.72
N ASP A 498 22.82 -9.00 -18.00
CA ASP A 498 22.73 -10.37 -18.50
C ASP A 498 21.33 -10.76 -19.01
N ILE A 499 20.27 -10.08 -18.55
CA ILE A 499 18.91 -10.31 -19.08
C ILE A 499 18.80 -9.80 -20.53
N ASN A 500 18.01 -10.49 -21.36
CA ASN A 500 17.83 -10.17 -22.76
C ASN A 500 16.36 -10.28 -23.18
N GLY A 501 15.99 -9.60 -24.26
CA GLY A 501 14.67 -9.64 -24.85
C GLY A 501 14.05 -8.27 -25.08
N SER A 502 12.83 -8.25 -25.58
CA SER A 502 11.99 -7.05 -25.63
C SER A 502 11.59 -6.61 -24.21
N GLU A 503 11.18 -5.36 -24.05
CA GLU A 503 10.66 -4.85 -22.77
C GLU A 503 9.60 -5.76 -22.16
N ARG A 504 8.63 -6.20 -22.97
CA ARG A 504 7.55 -7.09 -22.54
C ARG A 504 8.06 -8.46 -22.09
N GLU A 505 9.06 -9.01 -22.79
CA GLU A 505 9.69 -10.29 -22.41
C GLU A 505 10.50 -10.14 -21.12
N MET A 506 11.25 -9.05 -20.97
CA MET A 506 12.02 -8.79 -19.77
C MET A 506 11.10 -8.67 -18.52
N LYS A 507 10.03 -7.89 -18.61
CA LYS A 507 9.05 -7.76 -17.52
C LYS A 507 8.34 -9.08 -17.20
N ARG A 508 8.12 -9.94 -18.19
CA ARG A 508 7.42 -11.22 -18.01
C ARG A 508 8.29 -12.33 -17.45
N TYR A 509 9.53 -12.44 -17.90
CA TYR A 509 10.39 -13.60 -17.62
C TYR A 509 11.49 -13.32 -16.60
N PHE A 510 11.71 -12.06 -16.26
CA PHE A 510 12.75 -11.61 -15.34
C PHE A 510 12.14 -10.74 -14.23
N PRO A 511 11.58 -11.35 -13.16
CA PRO A 511 10.82 -10.67 -12.13
C PRO A 511 11.53 -9.45 -11.53
N MET A 512 12.84 -9.53 -11.27
CA MET A 512 13.61 -8.44 -10.65
C MET A 512 13.93 -7.29 -11.64
N ALA A 513 13.60 -7.40 -12.95
CA ALA A 513 13.98 -6.41 -13.95
C ALA A 513 13.43 -5.00 -13.64
N GLY A 514 12.18 -4.90 -13.20
CA GLY A 514 11.57 -3.64 -12.79
C GLY A 514 12.27 -3.05 -11.57
N TYR A 515 12.39 -3.81 -10.49
CA TYR A 515 13.08 -3.36 -9.28
C TYR A 515 14.53 -2.92 -9.55
N ALA A 516 15.29 -3.75 -10.26
CA ALA A 516 16.67 -3.45 -10.58
C ALA A 516 16.81 -2.18 -11.43
N ALA A 517 15.92 -1.97 -12.41
CA ALA A 517 15.95 -0.79 -13.27
C ALA A 517 15.60 0.50 -12.51
N GLU A 518 14.67 0.44 -11.59
CA GLU A 518 14.17 1.58 -10.82
C GLU A 518 15.14 2.01 -9.71
N TYR A 519 15.68 1.06 -8.93
CA TYR A 519 16.34 1.38 -7.66
C TYR A 519 17.87 1.30 -7.66
N TRP A 520 18.52 0.73 -8.69
CA TRP A 520 19.98 0.63 -8.67
C TRP A 520 20.68 1.98 -8.51
N SER A 521 20.18 3.03 -9.16
CA SER A 521 20.79 4.36 -9.12
C SER A 521 20.69 5.01 -7.74
N CYS A 522 19.60 4.79 -7.01
CA CYS A 522 19.41 5.27 -5.64
C CYS A 522 20.46 4.67 -4.70
N HIS A 523 20.77 3.36 -4.84
CA HIS A 523 21.82 2.72 -4.06
C HIS A 523 23.21 3.16 -4.54
N ALA A 524 23.42 3.29 -5.85
CA ALA A 524 24.67 3.76 -6.44
C ALA A 524 25.08 5.15 -5.93
N ALA A 525 24.14 6.06 -5.76
CA ALA A 525 24.40 7.40 -5.23
C ALA A 525 25.04 7.38 -3.82
N LEU A 526 24.76 6.34 -3.03
CA LEU A 526 25.35 6.16 -1.69
C LEU A 526 26.77 5.57 -1.70
N THR A 527 27.31 5.20 -2.87
CA THR A 527 28.57 4.45 -3.01
C THR A 527 29.63 5.17 -3.82
N LEU A 528 29.42 6.42 -4.21
CA LEU A 528 30.26 7.16 -5.15
C LEU A 528 31.71 7.42 -4.65
N ALA A 529 31.99 7.22 -3.36
CA ALA A 529 33.35 7.28 -2.81
C ALA A 529 34.20 6.04 -3.15
N TYR A 530 33.58 4.97 -3.68
CA TYR A 530 34.27 3.71 -3.98
C TYR A 530 34.53 3.59 -5.49
N GLU A 531 35.80 3.70 -5.88
CA GLU A 531 36.25 3.75 -7.26
C GLU A 531 35.80 2.52 -8.08
N GLU A 532 35.90 1.32 -7.50
CA GLU A 532 35.51 0.07 -8.17
C GLU A 532 34.03 0.07 -8.61
N ILE A 533 33.14 0.52 -7.73
CA ILE A 533 31.71 0.59 -8.04
C ILE A 533 31.43 1.67 -9.09
N THR A 534 32.11 2.80 -8.97
CA THR A 534 31.99 3.89 -9.94
C THR A 534 32.40 3.44 -11.35
N GLN A 535 33.47 2.67 -11.49
CA GLN A 535 33.89 2.11 -12.78
C GLN A 535 32.87 1.13 -13.36
N ILE A 536 32.21 0.31 -12.52
CA ILE A 536 31.12 -0.58 -12.94
C ILE A 536 29.96 0.24 -13.48
N ILE A 537 29.54 1.31 -12.77
CA ILE A 537 28.47 2.20 -13.19
C ILE A 537 28.79 2.89 -14.52
N VAL A 538 29.99 3.46 -14.64
CA VAL A 538 30.42 4.12 -15.88
C VAL A 538 30.43 3.13 -17.05
N SER A 539 31.03 1.94 -16.85
CA SER A 539 31.04 0.88 -17.87
C SER A 539 29.65 0.41 -18.27
N PHE A 540 28.70 0.41 -17.35
CA PHE A 540 27.29 0.08 -17.62
C PHE A 540 26.64 1.16 -18.48
N LEU A 541 26.79 2.43 -18.11
CA LEU A 541 26.19 3.57 -18.83
C LEU A 541 26.83 3.79 -20.22
N GLU A 542 28.13 3.52 -20.38
CA GLU A 542 28.82 3.68 -21.68
C GLU A 542 28.41 2.68 -22.75
N LYS A 543 28.06 1.46 -22.35
CA LYS A 543 27.63 0.43 -23.29
C LYS A 543 26.20 0.69 -23.76
N GLU A 544 26.06 1.07 -25.04
CA GLU A 544 24.78 1.44 -25.66
C GLU A 544 23.67 0.42 -25.39
N GLU A 545 23.97 -0.88 -25.59
CA GLU A 545 22.98 -1.95 -25.42
C GLU A 545 22.46 -2.03 -23.98
N LYS A 546 23.34 -1.83 -22.96
CA LYS A 546 22.97 -1.88 -21.55
C LYS A 546 22.14 -0.66 -21.15
N PHE A 547 22.59 0.52 -21.58
CA PHE A 547 21.88 1.77 -21.37
C PHE A 547 20.48 1.75 -21.98
N GLN A 548 20.37 1.34 -23.23
CA GLN A 548 19.09 1.20 -23.94
C GLN A 548 18.16 0.19 -23.26
N ARG A 549 18.69 -0.92 -22.79
CA ARG A 549 17.93 -1.96 -22.07
C ARG A 549 17.36 -1.42 -20.78
N TRP A 550 18.20 -0.79 -19.95
CA TRP A 550 17.77 -0.17 -18.72
C TRP A 550 16.69 0.89 -18.95
N ALA A 551 16.96 1.84 -19.85
CA ALA A 551 16.05 2.96 -20.09
C ALA A 551 14.70 2.55 -20.73
N ARG A 552 14.62 1.38 -21.39
CA ARG A 552 13.34 0.80 -21.83
C ARG A 552 12.52 0.22 -20.69
N LEU A 553 13.16 -0.23 -19.62
CA LEU A 553 12.48 -0.75 -18.44
C LEU A 553 12.01 0.38 -17.53
N TYR A 554 12.83 1.43 -17.38
CA TYR A 554 12.56 2.54 -16.47
C TYR A 554 13.28 3.82 -16.89
N GLN A 555 12.58 4.95 -16.86
CA GLN A 555 13.14 6.29 -17.04
C GLN A 555 12.80 7.13 -15.79
N ALA A 556 13.82 7.51 -15.04
CA ALA A 556 13.66 8.15 -13.72
C ALA A 556 12.88 9.47 -13.79
N ASP A 557 13.01 10.21 -14.89
CA ASP A 557 12.29 11.47 -15.15
C ASP A 557 10.83 11.27 -15.59
N ARG A 558 10.36 10.01 -15.67
CA ARG A 558 9.00 9.60 -16.05
C ARG A 558 8.59 8.33 -15.30
N SER A 559 8.77 8.35 -13.99
CA SER A 559 8.50 7.20 -13.11
C SER A 559 7.04 6.68 -13.15
N TRP A 560 6.11 7.50 -13.65
CA TRP A 560 4.68 7.14 -13.83
C TRP A 560 4.39 6.36 -15.12
N ASP A 561 5.38 6.17 -16.01
CA ASP A 561 5.20 5.54 -17.31
C ASP A 561 5.69 4.09 -17.26
N ASP A 562 4.76 3.15 -17.20
CA ASP A 562 5.06 1.72 -17.11
C ASP A 562 5.74 1.16 -18.38
N SER A 563 5.71 1.87 -19.49
CA SER A 563 6.32 1.47 -20.77
C SER A 563 7.01 2.65 -21.46
N PRO A 564 8.09 3.17 -20.84
CA PRO A 564 8.71 4.42 -21.29
C PRO A 564 9.35 4.35 -22.68
N GLY A 565 9.62 3.15 -23.21
CA GLY A 565 10.16 2.93 -24.54
C GLY A 565 11.62 3.37 -24.70
N VAL A 566 11.96 3.94 -25.86
CA VAL A 566 13.32 4.39 -26.16
C VAL A 566 13.72 5.56 -25.24
N PRO A 567 14.96 5.60 -24.69
CA PRO A 567 15.41 6.68 -23.83
C PRO A 567 15.32 8.03 -24.54
N ARG A 568 14.73 9.00 -23.88
CA ARG A 568 14.59 10.37 -24.39
C ARG A 568 15.74 11.27 -23.98
N GLY A 569 16.40 10.97 -22.85
CA GLY A 569 17.57 11.68 -22.35
C GLY A 569 18.89 10.99 -22.72
N SER A 570 19.98 11.74 -22.70
CA SER A 570 21.33 11.20 -22.85
C SER A 570 21.77 10.45 -21.59
N ARG A 571 22.86 9.67 -21.67
CA ARG A 571 23.49 9.00 -20.53
C ARG A 571 23.88 10.00 -19.44
N LEU A 572 24.44 11.14 -19.86
CA LEU A 572 24.77 12.25 -18.96
C LEU A 572 23.53 12.80 -18.28
N TYR A 573 22.41 12.97 -19.01
CA TYR A 573 21.15 13.43 -18.46
C TYR A 573 20.67 12.55 -17.29
N TYR A 574 20.62 11.23 -17.49
CA TYR A 574 20.17 10.32 -16.44
C TYR A 574 21.18 10.16 -15.30
N ALA A 575 22.48 10.21 -15.58
CA ALA A 575 23.50 10.22 -14.54
C ALA A 575 23.37 11.45 -13.62
N CYS A 576 23.14 12.63 -14.21
CA CYS A 576 22.91 13.88 -13.49
C CYS A 576 21.59 13.86 -12.70
N PHE A 577 20.50 13.43 -13.33
CA PHE A 577 19.19 13.33 -12.69
C PHE A 577 19.22 12.41 -11.46
N SER A 578 19.90 11.28 -11.56
CA SER A 578 20.05 10.31 -10.45
C SER A 578 21.14 10.68 -9.42
N GLY A 579 21.71 11.89 -9.46
CA GLY A 579 22.70 12.34 -8.48
C GLY A 579 24.08 11.64 -8.57
N LEU A 580 24.39 10.97 -9.68
CA LEU A 580 25.63 10.19 -9.86
C LEU A 580 26.79 11.10 -10.27
N MET A 581 27.31 11.87 -9.31
CA MET A 581 28.34 12.92 -9.51
C MET A 581 29.61 12.42 -10.23
N VAL A 582 30.19 11.30 -9.78
CA VAL A 582 31.43 10.79 -10.35
C VAL A 582 31.20 10.20 -11.75
N PRO A 583 30.18 9.35 -11.98
CA PRO A 583 29.83 8.92 -13.33
C PRO A 583 29.52 10.07 -14.31
N ALA A 584 28.83 11.12 -13.84
CA ALA A 584 28.56 12.31 -14.65
C ALA A 584 29.87 13.02 -15.08
N ARG A 585 30.82 13.17 -14.16
CA ARG A 585 32.14 13.75 -14.44
C ARG A 585 32.91 12.90 -15.46
N ASP A 586 32.97 11.59 -15.25
CA ASP A 586 33.67 10.68 -16.17
C ASP A 586 33.09 10.69 -17.59
N LEU A 587 31.76 10.75 -17.72
CA LEU A 587 31.10 10.88 -19.00
C LEU A 587 31.47 12.22 -19.69
N LEU A 588 31.55 13.32 -18.94
CA LEU A 588 31.99 14.61 -19.45
C LEU A 588 33.47 14.60 -19.87
N ASP A 589 34.34 13.98 -19.07
CA ASP A 589 35.78 13.85 -19.39
C ASP A 589 36.00 13.01 -20.66
N LYS A 590 35.09 12.09 -20.95
CA LYS A 590 35.06 11.29 -22.17
C LYS A 590 34.35 11.96 -23.36
N GLY A 591 33.93 13.22 -23.22
CA GLY A 591 33.39 14.02 -24.29
C GLY A 591 31.87 13.96 -24.46
N ALA A 592 31.13 13.58 -23.44
CA ALA A 592 29.68 13.70 -23.48
C ALA A 592 29.25 15.17 -23.68
N ASP A 593 28.28 15.41 -24.57
CA ASP A 593 27.76 16.75 -24.81
C ASP A 593 26.97 17.24 -23.60
N VAL A 594 27.51 18.27 -22.92
CA VAL A 594 26.93 18.89 -21.72
C VAL A 594 25.58 19.56 -22.01
N ASN A 595 25.34 19.97 -23.27
CA ASN A 595 24.14 20.65 -23.72
C ASN A 595 23.19 19.74 -24.54
N ALA A 596 23.45 18.43 -24.55
CA ALA A 596 22.58 17.48 -25.23
C ALA A 596 21.11 17.67 -24.82
N GLN A 597 20.25 17.90 -25.82
CA GLN A 597 18.82 18.07 -25.61
C GLN A 597 18.14 16.71 -25.49
N GLY A 598 17.17 16.59 -24.59
CA GLY A 598 16.39 15.38 -24.37
C GLY A 598 15.97 15.22 -22.92
N GLY A 599 15.22 14.15 -22.65
CA GLY A 599 14.59 13.93 -21.36
C GLY A 599 13.33 14.78 -21.15
N PHE A 600 12.62 14.51 -20.07
CA PHE A 600 11.37 15.22 -19.76
C PHE A 600 11.61 16.71 -19.44
N TYR A 601 12.74 17.01 -18.82
CA TYR A 601 13.12 18.38 -18.41
C TYR A 601 14.00 19.13 -19.42
N GLY A 602 14.21 18.56 -20.61
CA GLY A 602 14.86 19.25 -21.73
C GLY A 602 16.38 19.05 -21.82
N ASN A 603 17.15 19.21 -20.71
CA ASN A 603 18.59 18.94 -20.69
C ASN A 603 19.07 18.58 -19.27
N ALA A 604 20.32 18.13 -19.16
CA ALA A 604 20.90 17.68 -17.90
C ALA A 604 20.92 18.78 -16.81
N LEU A 605 21.19 20.05 -17.17
CA LEU A 605 21.25 21.15 -16.22
C LEU A 605 19.87 21.48 -15.62
N GLN A 606 18.83 21.45 -16.45
CA GLN A 606 17.45 21.67 -15.99
C GLN A 606 16.99 20.54 -15.07
N ALA A 607 17.23 19.30 -15.46
CA ALA A 607 16.89 18.11 -14.69
C ALA A 607 17.53 18.14 -13.29
N VAL A 608 18.85 18.34 -13.23
CA VAL A 608 19.60 18.31 -11.96
C VAL A 608 19.28 19.50 -11.05
N SER A 609 18.88 20.63 -11.63
CA SER A 609 18.49 21.81 -10.84
C SER A 609 17.16 21.59 -10.11
N LEU A 610 16.24 20.83 -10.71
CA LEU A 610 14.97 20.46 -10.08
C LEU A 610 15.15 19.44 -8.96
N GLU A 611 16.06 18.46 -9.16
CA GLU A 611 16.39 17.46 -8.14
C GLU A 611 17.26 18.00 -6.99
N GLY A 612 17.78 19.22 -7.12
CA GLY A 612 18.54 19.87 -6.05
C GLY A 612 20.00 19.39 -5.88
N HIS A 613 20.59 18.68 -6.84
CA HIS A 613 21.98 18.19 -6.79
C HIS A 613 22.99 19.31 -7.11
N GLN A 614 23.18 20.22 -6.18
CA GLN A 614 23.96 21.46 -6.35
C GLN A 614 25.39 21.26 -6.85
N GLU A 615 26.08 20.20 -6.41
CA GLU A 615 27.44 19.89 -6.85
C GLU A 615 27.48 19.51 -8.34
N ILE A 616 26.49 18.79 -8.83
CA ILE A 616 26.37 18.43 -10.26
C ILE A 616 26.00 19.67 -11.08
N VAL A 617 25.11 20.53 -10.57
CA VAL A 617 24.81 21.83 -11.19
C VAL A 617 26.09 22.61 -11.42
N HIS A 618 26.93 22.74 -10.39
CA HIS A 618 28.21 23.44 -10.47
C HIS A 618 29.17 22.78 -11.48
N LEU A 619 29.26 21.44 -11.46
CA LEU A 619 30.07 20.69 -12.44
C LEU A 619 29.65 20.99 -13.87
N LEU A 620 28.34 20.93 -14.18
CA LEU A 620 27.82 21.19 -15.52
C LEU A 620 28.06 22.63 -15.97
N GLN A 621 27.91 23.61 -15.08
CA GLN A 621 28.19 25.03 -15.37
C GLN A 621 29.68 25.26 -15.70
N ILE A 622 30.62 24.67 -14.94
CA ILE A 622 32.06 24.75 -15.24
C ILE A 622 32.37 24.13 -16.61
N ARG A 623 31.62 23.09 -17.01
CA ARG A 623 31.79 22.40 -18.29
C ARG A 623 31.04 23.06 -19.45
N GLY A 624 30.46 24.26 -19.24
CA GLY A 624 29.81 25.06 -20.27
C GLY A 624 28.34 24.73 -20.54
N ALA A 625 27.63 24.20 -19.54
CA ALA A 625 26.18 24.05 -19.64
C ALA A 625 25.49 25.40 -19.73
N ILE A 626 24.56 25.52 -20.70
CA ILE A 626 23.82 26.75 -20.96
C ILE A 626 22.41 26.59 -20.34
N THR A 627 22.02 27.55 -19.50
CA THR A 627 20.63 27.71 -19.12
C THR A 627 19.86 28.20 -20.32
N SER A 628 19.05 27.37 -20.97
CA SER A 628 18.13 27.88 -21.98
C SER A 628 17.14 28.81 -21.27
N SER A 629 17.26 30.12 -21.54
CA SER A 629 16.20 31.06 -21.19
C SER A 629 14.91 30.56 -21.84
N ALA A 630 13.87 30.40 -21.02
CA ALA A 630 12.53 29.99 -21.46
C ALA A 630 12.12 30.81 -22.71
N GLN A 631 11.84 30.12 -23.83
CA GLN A 631 10.99 30.62 -24.88
C GLN A 631 9.54 30.24 -24.61
#